data_2b417439fc1590eb8c14ad1aa68eb9fd
#
_entry.id   2b417439fc1590eb8c14ad1aa68eb9fd
#
_cell.length_a   1.000
_cell.length_b   1.000
_cell.length_c   1.000
_cell.angle_alpha   90.00
_cell.angle_beta   90.00
_cell.angle_gamma   90.00
#
_symmetry.space_group_name_H-M   'P 1'
#
loop_
_entity.id
_entity.type
_entity.pdbx_description
1 polymer ?
#
loop_
_entity_poly.entity_id
_entity_poly.type
_entity_poly.pdbx_seq_one_letter_code
_entity_poly.pdbx_strand_id
1 'polypeptide(L)'
;MTRSPPSRRSARRRPRGSGRLGPAGAAPLVTVVALSLFLSGFCSIISELSLFNLAEGLLGGTNANLTYTMGLMMFAMGLGSAFTAHRWFRNVSVEMFIGVECALSVLTMISVAGIYLLAGWLPGSAAILIWTVSPLVGLLVGLEIPIVMRINEVLGLRLRLNVALVMAPDYFGALAAFVLFTFLLLPWLGLGRVAWLGGLLNLLVAGLVALMFRAHLRHPLAVPAGVGVLLVLAGGLGWRMPDLMAFAEQLHYRDGIAQARETPYQRIVVTDRRRKGNPAYRAPALSGKVLARRGSIVLREIRGRHAAYCAEDIRLFINGGLQFSTCDEHRYHEMLVHPALSLVENPRQVLVLGGGDGLAVRELLKYEGLAVHLVELDGVMVELFRDDPRFARLNGGALADSRVEITVGDALRFLRETRRRYDLIVMDFPDPHQTGTARLYSTQFFRFAGRALAPGGVLATQSMSPLFHPRAFLSVRKTMRAAGFQVVSLQVPMLTFEHWGFQVGSRRQSEGEMQARLEAFRPAVPTRYLNREAVQAAWRWSKEFLLDAADVPINDQFTLPLPGLYRETLRR
;
A
#
# COMPACT_ATOMS: atom_id res chain seq x y z
N MET A 1 -81.47 58.70 -11.12
CA MET A 1 -81.89 57.65 -12.09
C MET A 1 -80.81 57.52 -13.13
N THR A 2 -80.06 56.46 -13.09
CA THR A 2 -79.46 55.78 -14.28
C THR A 2 -78.58 54.67 -13.73
N ARG A 3 -78.96 53.42 -13.94
CA ARG A 3 -78.23 52.22 -13.55
C ARG A 3 -77.14 51.89 -14.56
N SER A 4 -75.89 51.72 -14.11
CA SER A 4 -74.80 51.16 -14.90
C SER A 4 -74.80 49.61 -14.87
N PRO A 5 -74.44 48.90 -15.95
CA PRO A 5 -74.47 47.45 -16.00
C PRO A 5 -73.17 46.84 -15.41
N PRO A 6 -73.20 45.54 -14.97
CA PRO A 6 -72.06 44.92 -14.31
C PRO A 6 -70.96 44.47 -15.27
N SER A 7 -69.70 44.68 -14.89
CA SER A 7 -68.49 44.29 -15.57
C SER A 7 -68.31 42.76 -15.61
N ARG A 8 -68.06 42.23 -16.80
CA ARG A 8 -67.71 40.81 -17.04
C ARG A 8 -66.36 40.49 -16.35
N ARG A 9 -66.37 39.62 -15.35
CA ARG A 9 -65.16 39.00 -14.80
C ARG A 9 -64.60 38.04 -15.86
N SER A 10 -63.37 38.35 -16.35
CA SER A 10 -62.56 37.42 -17.15
C SER A 10 -62.19 36.18 -16.34
N ALA A 11 -62.65 35.02 -16.75
CA ALA A 11 -62.23 33.73 -16.19
C ALA A 11 -60.76 33.51 -16.52
N ARG A 12 -59.88 33.72 -15.52
CA ARG A 12 -58.50 33.24 -15.58
C ARG A 12 -58.51 31.70 -15.72
N ARG A 13 -58.13 31.19 -16.88
CA ARG A 13 -57.81 29.80 -17.10
C ARG A 13 -56.68 29.40 -16.15
N ARG A 14 -56.98 28.53 -15.19
CA ARG A 14 -55.98 27.81 -14.40
C ARG A 14 -55.13 26.97 -15.36
N PRO A 15 -53.80 26.97 -15.22
CA PRO A 15 -52.96 26.06 -16.00
C PRO A 15 -53.34 24.62 -15.62
N ARG A 16 -53.62 23.80 -16.63
CA ARG A 16 -53.89 22.36 -16.53
C ARG A 16 -52.62 21.65 -16.07
N GLY A 17 -52.73 20.91 -14.95
CA GLY A 17 -52.10 19.62 -14.78
C GLY A 17 -50.63 19.63 -14.38
N SER A 18 -50.32 19.83 -13.11
CA SER A 18 -49.26 19.02 -12.49
C SER A 18 -49.84 17.61 -12.31
N GLY A 19 -49.52 16.73 -13.25
CA GLY A 19 -49.83 15.32 -13.14
C GLY A 19 -49.08 14.73 -11.94
N ARG A 20 -49.78 14.65 -10.78
CA ARG A 20 -49.29 13.81 -9.68
C ARG A 20 -49.38 12.36 -10.19
N LEU A 21 -48.22 11.72 -10.35
CA LEU A 21 -48.16 10.29 -10.58
C LEU A 21 -48.93 9.59 -9.45
N GLY A 22 -49.92 8.78 -9.80
CA GLY A 22 -50.66 7.98 -8.84
C GLY A 22 -49.72 6.98 -8.13
N PRO A 23 -50.08 6.47 -6.94
CA PRO A 23 -49.21 5.61 -6.13
C PRO A 23 -48.69 4.36 -6.86
N ALA A 24 -49.40 3.86 -7.87
CA ALA A 24 -48.95 2.73 -8.72
C ALA A 24 -47.86 3.09 -9.74
N GLY A 25 -47.76 4.36 -10.16
CA GLY A 25 -46.70 4.82 -11.06
C GLY A 25 -45.43 5.34 -10.33
N ALA A 26 -45.51 5.60 -9.03
CA ALA A 26 -44.41 6.10 -8.24
C ALA A 26 -43.46 4.99 -7.72
N ALA A 27 -43.95 3.78 -7.50
CA ALA A 27 -43.16 2.68 -6.94
C ALA A 27 -41.93 2.31 -7.80
N PRO A 28 -42.02 2.09 -9.13
CA PRO A 28 -40.86 1.75 -9.93
C PRO A 28 -39.82 2.91 -10.00
N LEU A 29 -40.29 4.15 -9.97
CA LEU A 29 -39.42 5.32 -9.99
C LEU A 29 -38.61 5.44 -8.70
N VAL A 30 -39.23 5.22 -7.53
CA VAL A 30 -38.55 5.24 -6.22
C VAL A 30 -37.52 4.12 -6.14
N THR A 31 -37.84 2.92 -6.65
CA THR A 31 -36.89 1.79 -6.65
C THR A 31 -35.66 2.09 -7.48
N VAL A 32 -35.83 2.69 -8.66
CA VAL A 32 -34.69 3.01 -9.53
C VAL A 32 -33.84 4.14 -8.95
N VAL A 33 -34.45 5.17 -8.37
CA VAL A 33 -33.73 6.24 -7.68
C VAL A 33 -32.92 5.65 -6.50
N ALA A 34 -33.52 4.77 -5.71
CA ALA A 34 -32.82 4.11 -4.60
C ALA A 34 -31.66 3.23 -5.08
N LEU A 35 -31.84 2.48 -6.18
CA LEU A 35 -30.77 1.69 -6.78
C LEU A 35 -29.66 2.56 -7.36
N SER A 36 -29.99 3.65 -8.04
CA SER A 36 -29.00 4.61 -8.55
C SER A 36 -28.16 5.19 -7.43
N LEU A 37 -28.80 5.55 -6.30
CA LEU A 37 -28.09 6.09 -5.12
C LEU A 37 -27.23 5.04 -4.43
N PHE A 38 -27.71 3.80 -4.33
CA PHE A 38 -26.91 2.70 -3.83
C PHE A 38 -25.64 2.51 -4.67
N LEU A 39 -25.78 2.51 -6.00
CA LEU A 39 -24.65 2.38 -6.92
C LEU A 39 -23.73 3.62 -6.88
N SER A 40 -24.29 4.84 -6.77
CA SER A 40 -23.50 6.08 -6.63
C SER A 40 -22.65 6.04 -5.36
N GLY A 41 -23.23 5.73 -4.18
CA GLY A 41 -22.48 5.57 -2.94
C GLY A 41 -21.43 4.46 -3.00
N PHE A 42 -21.75 3.35 -3.67
CA PHE A 42 -20.78 2.30 -3.94
C PHE A 42 -19.60 2.79 -4.78
N CYS A 43 -19.85 3.49 -5.89
CA CYS A 43 -18.83 3.99 -6.80
C CYS A 43 -17.98 5.10 -6.17
N SER A 44 -18.58 5.97 -5.34
CA SER A 44 -17.88 7.01 -4.62
C SER A 44 -16.81 6.44 -3.68
N ILE A 45 -17.15 5.40 -2.92
CA ILE A 45 -16.20 4.69 -2.05
C ILE A 45 -15.15 3.93 -2.85
N ILE A 46 -15.50 3.30 -3.98
CA ILE A 46 -14.50 2.68 -4.88
C ILE A 46 -13.47 3.72 -5.34
N SER A 47 -13.91 4.92 -5.68
CA SER A 47 -13.01 6.01 -6.11
C SER A 47 -12.08 6.46 -4.97
N GLU A 48 -12.64 6.61 -3.76
CA GLU A 48 -11.90 6.99 -2.55
C GLU A 48 -10.83 5.95 -2.20
N LEU A 49 -11.24 4.68 -2.09
CA LEU A 49 -10.34 3.58 -1.76
C LEU A 49 -9.27 3.37 -2.85
N SER A 50 -9.61 3.60 -4.11
CA SER A 50 -8.64 3.50 -5.21
C SER A 50 -7.54 4.56 -5.09
N LEU A 51 -7.89 5.82 -4.78
CA LEU A 51 -6.92 6.89 -4.56
C LEU A 51 -6.12 6.69 -3.27
N PHE A 52 -6.76 6.16 -2.22
CA PHE A 52 -6.10 5.82 -0.96
C PHE A 52 -5.02 4.75 -1.17
N ASN A 53 -5.36 3.62 -1.82
CA ASN A 53 -4.40 2.55 -2.11
C ASN A 53 -3.30 3.01 -3.07
N LEU A 54 -3.63 3.88 -4.03
CA LEU A 54 -2.65 4.51 -4.91
C LEU A 54 -1.64 5.36 -4.13
N ALA A 55 -2.14 6.14 -3.16
CA ALA A 55 -1.29 6.95 -2.28
C ALA A 55 -0.38 6.07 -1.40
N GLU A 56 -0.91 4.96 -0.88
CA GLU A 56 -0.12 3.99 -0.12
C GLU A 56 1.02 3.41 -0.97
N GLY A 57 0.72 3.00 -2.19
CA GLY A 57 1.72 2.39 -3.10
C GLY A 57 2.78 3.37 -3.60
N LEU A 58 2.43 4.62 -3.92
CA LEU A 58 3.35 5.59 -4.52
C LEU A 58 4.05 6.51 -3.51
N LEU A 59 3.39 6.85 -2.39
CA LEU A 59 3.92 7.76 -1.38
C LEU A 59 4.39 7.04 -0.11
N GLY A 60 4.13 5.75 -0.03
CA GLY A 60 4.29 4.95 1.18
C GLY A 60 3.12 5.10 2.15
N GLY A 61 2.78 4.00 2.84
CA GLY A 61 1.65 3.88 3.77
C GLY A 61 1.88 4.64 5.09
N THR A 62 2.26 5.91 5.02
CA THR A 62 2.41 6.74 6.22
C THR A 62 1.07 7.34 6.61
N ASN A 63 0.77 7.36 7.91
CA ASN A 63 -0.45 7.98 8.42
C ASN A 63 -0.66 9.41 7.88
N ALA A 64 0.43 10.17 7.71
CA ALA A 64 0.37 11.53 7.18
C ALA A 64 -0.13 11.56 5.73
N ASN A 65 0.46 10.76 4.82
CA ASN A 65 0.05 10.72 3.41
C ASN A 65 -1.40 10.27 3.26
N LEU A 66 -1.79 9.25 4.05
CA LEU A 66 -3.15 8.74 4.06
C LEU A 66 -4.13 9.79 4.60
N THR A 67 -3.78 10.47 5.72
CA THR A 67 -4.60 11.53 6.30
C THR A 67 -4.75 12.72 5.35
N TYR A 68 -3.68 13.13 4.65
CA TYR A 68 -3.79 14.21 3.67
C TYR A 68 -4.68 13.83 2.49
N THR A 69 -4.55 12.62 1.96
CA THR A 69 -5.35 12.15 0.82
C THR A 69 -6.84 12.10 1.19
N MET A 70 -7.19 11.43 2.29
CA MET A 70 -8.59 11.35 2.76
C MET A 70 -9.11 12.70 3.25
N GLY A 71 -8.32 13.44 4.04
CA GLY A 71 -8.73 14.72 4.60
C GLY A 71 -9.01 15.77 3.53
N LEU A 72 -8.18 15.88 2.49
CA LEU A 72 -8.41 16.77 1.36
C LEU A 72 -9.66 16.39 0.57
N MET A 73 -9.88 15.08 0.36
CA MET A 73 -11.07 14.59 -0.32
C MET A 73 -12.34 14.90 0.48
N MET A 74 -12.39 14.57 1.77
CA MET A 74 -13.54 14.85 2.64
C MET A 74 -13.82 16.36 2.76
N PHE A 75 -12.77 17.18 2.88
CA PHE A 75 -12.91 18.63 2.87
C PHE A 75 -13.55 19.11 1.56
N ALA A 76 -13.09 18.61 0.42
CA ALA A 76 -13.63 18.96 -0.88
C ALA A 76 -15.07 18.46 -1.08
N MET A 77 -15.45 17.29 -0.50
CA MET A 77 -16.86 16.85 -0.46
C MET A 77 -17.74 17.87 0.28
N GLY A 78 -17.27 18.38 1.43
CA GLY A 78 -17.96 19.43 2.16
C GLY A 78 -18.11 20.72 1.33
N LEU A 79 -17.04 21.13 0.62
CA LEU A 79 -17.09 22.28 -0.29
C LEU A 79 -18.04 22.04 -1.46
N GLY A 80 -18.05 20.86 -2.08
CA GLY A 80 -18.97 20.49 -3.15
C GLY A 80 -20.42 20.60 -2.70
N SER A 81 -20.73 20.05 -1.53
CA SER A 81 -22.06 20.15 -0.92
C SER A 81 -22.44 21.62 -0.65
N ALA A 82 -21.56 22.42 -0.03
CA ALA A 82 -21.78 23.84 0.25
C ALA A 82 -21.93 24.66 -1.05
N PHE A 83 -21.19 24.32 -2.10
CA PHE A 83 -21.25 25.00 -3.38
C PHE A 83 -22.61 24.89 -4.06
N THR A 84 -23.40 23.86 -3.76
CA THR A 84 -24.77 23.73 -4.26
C THR A 84 -25.71 24.82 -3.72
N ALA A 85 -25.36 25.55 -2.64
CA ALA A 85 -26.10 26.71 -2.16
C ALA A 85 -25.93 27.94 -3.05
N HIS A 86 -24.92 27.98 -3.94
CA HIS A 86 -24.66 29.08 -4.83
C HIS A 86 -25.75 29.25 -5.88
N ARG A 87 -25.93 30.48 -6.36
CA ARG A 87 -26.97 30.87 -7.34
C ARG A 87 -26.94 30.05 -8.65
N TRP A 88 -25.83 29.47 -9.04
CA TRP A 88 -25.72 28.61 -10.22
C TRP A 88 -26.56 27.32 -10.10
N PHE A 89 -26.81 26.87 -8.87
CA PHE A 89 -27.59 25.69 -8.57
C PHE A 89 -29.07 26.03 -8.23
N ARG A 90 -29.56 27.26 -8.55
CA ARG A 90 -30.98 27.60 -8.31
C ARG A 90 -31.95 26.74 -9.15
N ASN A 91 -31.54 26.39 -10.37
CA ASN A 91 -32.32 25.60 -11.32
C ASN A 91 -31.63 24.27 -11.54
N VAL A 92 -31.59 23.40 -10.53
CA VAL A 92 -31.04 22.05 -10.66
C VAL A 92 -31.85 21.24 -11.67
N SER A 93 -31.17 20.60 -12.61
CA SER A 93 -31.77 19.75 -13.62
C SER A 93 -31.19 18.32 -13.55
N VAL A 94 -31.93 17.37 -14.11
CA VAL A 94 -31.45 15.99 -14.27
C VAL A 94 -30.19 15.93 -15.11
N GLU A 95 -30.05 16.82 -16.11
CA GLU A 95 -28.86 16.93 -16.96
C GLU A 95 -27.61 17.32 -16.15
N MET A 96 -27.79 18.14 -15.11
CA MET A 96 -26.68 18.53 -14.23
C MET A 96 -26.18 17.33 -13.41
N PHE A 97 -27.10 16.51 -12.88
CA PHE A 97 -26.75 15.25 -12.21
C PHE A 97 -25.99 14.31 -13.16
N ILE A 98 -26.54 14.07 -14.37
CA ILE A 98 -25.90 13.22 -15.38
C ILE A 98 -24.49 13.76 -15.71
N GLY A 99 -24.32 15.09 -15.81
CA GLY A 99 -23.04 15.72 -16.08
C GLY A 99 -22.00 15.47 -14.96
N VAL A 100 -22.43 15.55 -13.69
CA VAL A 100 -21.57 15.26 -12.53
C VAL A 100 -21.17 13.78 -12.51
N GLU A 101 -22.13 12.87 -12.73
CA GLU A 101 -21.87 11.43 -12.81
C GLU A 101 -20.89 11.07 -13.95
N CYS A 102 -21.06 11.67 -15.13
CA CYS A 102 -20.14 11.49 -16.25
C CYS A 102 -18.73 12.01 -15.94
N ALA A 103 -18.63 13.18 -15.31
CA ALA A 103 -17.34 13.77 -14.95
C ALA A 103 -16.62 12.92 -13.90
N LEU A 104 -17.35 12.47 -12.86
CA LEU A 104 -16.83 11.59 -11.83
C LEU A 104 -16.40 10.24 -12.43
N SER A 105 -17.22 9.65 -13.30
CA SER A 105 -16.90 8.41 -14.02
C SER A 105 -15.59 8.48 -14.78
N VAL A 106 -15.43 9.51 -15.61
CA VAL A 106 -14.22 9.71 -16.41
C VAL A 106 -13.01 9.92 -15.50
N LEU A 107 -13.15 10.79 -14.50
CA LEU A 107 -12.06 11.10 -13.56
C LEU A 107 -11.62 9.85 -12.79
N THR A 108 -12.56 9.05 -12.30
CA THR A 108 -12.27 7.79 -11.58
C THR A 108 -11.58 6.78 -12.48
N MET A 109 -12.08 6.57 -13.71
CA MET A 109 -11.51 5.60 -14.67
C MET A 109 -10.05 5.90 -15.02
N ILE A 110 -9.71 7.19 -15.18
CA ILE A 110 -8.37 7.59 -15.63
C ILE A 110 -7.43 7.89 -14.47
N SER A 111 -7.93 8.11 -13.25
CA SER A 111 -7.13 8.61 -12.12
C SER A 111 -5.95 7.70 -11.80
N VAL A 112 -6.19 6.41 -11.58
CA VAL A 112 -5.15 5.45 -11.17
C VAL A 112 -4.09 5.30 -12.26
N ALA A 113 -4.51 4.94 -13.48
CA ALA A 113 -3.58 4.73 -14.59
C ALA A 113 -2.86 6.03 -14.98
N GLY A 114 -3.58 7.16 -15.00
CA GLY A 114 -3.01 8.47 -15.33
C GLY A 114 -1.98 8.94 -14.32
N ILE A 115 -2.24 8.77 -13.01
CA ILE A 115 -1.29 9.14 -11.95
C ILE A 115 -0.06 8.22 -12.00
N TYR A 116 -0.23 6.90 -12.19
CA TYR A 116 0.90 5.99 -12.37
C TYR A 116 1.78 6.38 -13.54
N LEU A 117 1.18 6.66 -14.71
CA LEU A 117 1.91 7.10 -15.90
C LEU A 117 2.68 8.40 -15.67
N LEU A 118 1.99 9.43 -15.17
CA LEU A 118 2.58 10.75 -14.96
C LEU A 118 3.67 10.72 -13.87
N ALA A 119 3.44 10.00 -12.79
CA ALA A 119 4.44 9.84 -11.73
C ALA A 119 5.68 9.08 -12.21
N GLY A 120 5.52 8.11 -13.11
CA GLY A 120 6.63 7.39 -13.73
C GLY A 120 7.46 8.26 -14.69
N TRP A 121 6.82 9.21 -15.40
CA TRP A 121 7.51 10.15 -16.29
C TRP A 121 8.10 11.34 -15.55
N LEU A 122 7.46 11.79 -14.47
CA LEU A 122 7.84 12.96 -13.67
C LEU A 122 8.13 12.50 -12.22
N PRO A 123 9.31 11.93 -11.94
CA PRO A 123 9.66 11.46 -10.61
C PRO A 123 9.51 12.57 -9.56
N GLY A 124 8.84 12.25 -8.45
CA GLY A 124 8.53 13.19 -7.38
C GLY A 124 7.21 13.94 -7.51
N SER A 125 6.47 13.76 -8.62
CA SER A 125 5.15 14.41 -8.83
C SER A 125 3.98 13.65 -8.19
N ALA A 126 4.16 12.41 -7.78
CA ALA A 126 3.08 11.55 -7.27
C ALA A 126 2.21 12.21 -6.20
N ALA A 127 2.83 12.86 -5.20
CA ALA A 127 2.11 13.56 -4.14
C ALA A 127 1.22 14.69 -4.68
N ILE A 128 1.77 15.51 -5.57
CA ILE A 128 1.04 16.63 -6.17
C ILE A 128 -0.14 16.11 -6.98
N LEU A 129 0.07 15.07 -7.78
CA LEU A 129 -0.99 14.47 -8.62
C LEU A 129 -2.12 13.90 -7.76
N ILE A 130 -1.79 13.10 -6.74
CA ILE A 130 -2.77 12.49 -5.84
C ILE A 130 -3.54 13.58 -5.08
N TRP A 131 -2.82 14.54 -4.48
CA TRP A 131 -3.44 15.60 -3.68
C TRP A 131 -4.16 16.69 -4.53
N THR A 132 -4.05 16.63 -5.84
CA THR A 132 -4.86 17.43 -6.77
C THR A 132 -6.10 16.66 -7.23
N VAL A 133 -5.94 15.37 -7.58
CA VAL A 133 -7.04 14.55 -8.09
C VAL A 133 -8.03 14.18 -6.97
N SER A 134 -7.56 13.86 -5.76
CA SER A 134 -8.44 13.50 -4.64
C SER A 134 -9.48 14.57 -4.28
N PRO A 135 -9.14 15.86 -4.12
CA PRO A 135 -10.15 16.88 -3.89
C PRO A 135 -11.06 17.14 -5.10
N LEU A 136 -10.61 16.92 -6.34
CA LEU A 136 -11.50 17.01 -7.50
C LEU A 136 -12.58 15.93 -7.48
N VAL A 137 -12.19 14.68 -7.16
CA VAL A 137 -13.15 13.59 -6.94
C VAL A 137 -14.08 13.92 -5.78
N GLY A 138 -13.54 14.34 -4.64
CA GLY A 138 -14.33 14.72 -3.47
C GLY A 138 -15.34 15.81 -3.76
N LEU A 139 -14.96 16.84 -4.51
CA LEU A 139 -15.87 17.93 -4.89
C LEU A 139 -17.05 17.42 -5.73
N LEU A 140 -16.80 16.54 -6.70
CA LEU A 140 -17.86 15.95 -7.53
C LEU A 140 -18.80 15.08 -6.70
N VAL A 141 -18.26 14.20 -5.85
CA VAL A 141 -19.04 13.37 -4.93
C VAL A 141 -19.89 14.25 -3.99
N GLY A 142 -19.33 15.34 -3.48
CA GLY A 142 -20.05 16.28 -2.62
C GLY A 142 -21.23 17.00 -3.29
N LEU A 143 -21.26 17.08 -4.63
CA LEU A 143 -22.37 17.65 -5.39
C LEU A 143 -23.57 16.70 -5.51
N GLU A 144 -23.35 15.38 -5.51
CA GLU A 144 -24.36 14.35 -5.85
C GLU A 144 -25.59 14.42 -4.94
N ILE A 145 -25.41 14.23 -3.64
CA ILE A 145 -26.50 14.16 -2.67
C ILE A 145 -27.40 15.39 -2.70
N PRO A 146 -26.87 16.64 -2.62
CA PRO A 146 -27.70 17.84 -2.67
C PRO A 146 -28.45 18.03 -3.99
N ILE A 147 -27.83 17.62 -5.12
CA ILE A 147 -28.49 17.71 -6.43
C ILE A 147 -29.68 16.75 -6.48
N VAL A 148 -29.50 15.49 -6.08
CA VAL A 148 -30.58 14.49 -6.04
C VAL A 148 -31.68 14.91 -5.08
N MET A 149 -31.36 15.40 -3.89
CA MET A 149 -32.35 15.90 -2.93
C MET A 149 -33.24 16.99 -3.55
N ARG A 150 -32.66 17.92 -4.28
CA ARG A 150 -33.41 19.00 -4.95
C ARG A 150 -34.26 18.50 -6.11
N ILE A 151 -33.75 17.56 -6.90
CA ILE A 151 -34.56 16.92 -7.96
C ILE A 151 -35.79 16.25 -7.35
N ASN A 152 -35.61 15.53 -6.25
CA ASN A 152 -36.69 14.86 -5.53
C ASN A 152 -37.71 15.84 -4.93
N GLU A 153 -37.28 17.01 -4.43
CA GLU A 153 -38.16 18.08 -3.97
C GLU A 153 -39.04 18.63 -5.11
N VAL A 154 -38.44 18.86 -6.29
CA VAL A 154 -39.19 19.30 -7.49
C VAL A 154 -40.21 18.25 -7.90
N LEU A 155 -39.95 16.95 -7.71
CA LEU A 155 -40.86 15.85 -7.93
C LEU A 155 -41.92 15.70 -6.82
N GLY A 156 -41.90 16.54 -5.77
CA GLY A 156 -42.90 16.64 -4.71
C GLY A 156 -42.69 15.69 -3.54
N LEU A 157 -41.52 15.11 -3.35
CA LEU A 157 -41.20 14.32 -2.17
C LEU A 157 -41.06 15.21 -0.92
N ARG A 158 -41.68 14.74 0.19
CA ARG A 158 -41.53 15.44 1.49
C ARG A 158 -40.10 15.31 2.00
N LEU A 159 -39.55 16.37 2.57
CA LEU A 159 -38.15 16.45 3.05
C LEU A 159 -37.74 15.22 3.89
N ARG A 160 -38.58 14.82 4.87
CA ARG A 160 -38.27 13.66 5.73
C ARG A 160 -38.10 12.36 4.94
N LEU A 161 -38.94 12.12 3.95
CA LEU A 161 -38.90 10.93 3.12
C LEU A 161 -37.73 11.03 2.12
N ASN A 162 -37.49 12.22 1.58
CA ASN A 162 -36.39 12.50 0.66
C ASN A 162 -35.04 12.20 1.30
N VAL A 163 -34.78 12.70 2.51
CA VAL A 163 -33.53 12.43 3.26
C VAL A 163 -33.32 10.92 3.46
N ALA A 164 -34.36 10.19 3.90
CA ALA A 164 -34.27 8.76 4.13
C ALA A 164 -34.01 7.95 2.85
N LEU A 165 -34.71 8.29 1.75
CA LEU A 165 -34.58 7.62 0.46
C LEU A 165 -33.26 7.91 -0.25
N VAL A 166 -32.58 9.00 0.08
CA VAL A 166 -31.28 9.36 -0.48
C VAL A 166 -30.16 8.76 0.35
N MET A 167 -30.16 9.02 1.66
CA MET A 167 -29.00 8.67 2.51
C MET A 167 -28.91 7.18 2.83
N ALA A 168 -30.02 6.46 3.02
CA ALA A 168 -29.94 5.06 3.40
C ALA A 168 -29.37 4.17 2.28
N PRO A 169 -29.84 4.24 1.02
CA PRO A 169 -29.24 3.47 -0.06
C PRO A 169 -27.75 3.83 -0.29
N ASP A 170 -27.41 5.11 -0.23
CA ASP A 170 -26.03 5.60 -0.38
C ASP A 170 -25.08 4.96 0.64
N TYR A 171 -25.43 5.00 1.93
CA TYR A 171 -24.63 4.37 2.99
C TYR A 171 -24.56 2.84 2.88
N PHE A 172 -25.64 2.17 2.45
CA PHE A 172 -25.59 0.73 2.19
C PHE A 172 -24.68 0.41 1.00
N GLY A 173 -24.71 1.22 -0.05
CA GLY A 173 -23.79 1.13 -1.17
C GLY A 173 -22.34 1.31 -0.74
N ALA A 174 -22.08 2.33 0.06
CA ALA A 174 -20.76 2.59 0.64
C ALA A 174 -20.24 1.41 1.47
N LEU A 175 -21.08 0.84 2.35
CA LEU A 175 -20.70 -0.34 3.15
C LEU A 175 -20.38 -1.55 2.25
N ALA A 176 -21.22 -1.81 1.24
CA ALA A 176 -20.98 -2.88 0.29
C ALA A 176 -19.64 -2.68 -0.47
N ALA A 177 -19.33 -1.43 -0.84
CA ALA A 177 -18.07 -1.09 -1.50
C ALA A 177 -16.86 -1.40 -0.61
N PHE A 178 -16.84 -1.03 0.67
CA PHE A 178 -15.75 -1.33 1.59
C PHE A 178 -15.46 -2.83 1.66
N VAL A 179 -16.52 -3.64 1.80
CA VAL A 179 -16.37 -5.10 1.92
C VAL A 179 -15.91 -5.70 0.59
N LEU A 180 -16.59 -5.38 -0.51
CA LEU A 180 -16.28 -5.97 -1.81
C LEU A 180 -14.95 -5.49 -2.36
N PHE A 181 -14.58 -4.22 -2.17
CA PHE A 181 -13.28 -3.70 -2.61
C PHE A 181 -12.14 -4.47 -1.97
N THR A 182 -12.15 -4.59 -0.64
CA THR A 182 -11.03 -5.16 0.11
C THR A 182 -10.88 -6.67 -0.10
N PHE A 183 -12.01 -7.41 -0.06
CA PHE A 183 -11.94 -8.88 -0.05
C PHE A 183 -12.12 -9.53 -1.42
N LEU A 184 -12.67 -8.82 -2.40
CA LEU A 184 -12.98 -9.39 -3.70
C LEU A 184 -12.36 -8.61 -4.86
N LEU A 185 -12.70 -7.32 -4.99
CA LEU A 185 -12.38 -6.57 -6.21
C LEU A 185 -10.88 -6.30 -6.34
N LEU A 186 -10.25 -5.78 -5.29
CA LEU A 186 -8.81 -5.45 -5.34
C LEU A 186 -7.93 -6.69 -5.55
N PRO A 187 -8.10 -7.82 -4.81
CA PRO A 187 -7.27 -9.01 -5.01
C PRO A 187 -7.45 -9.67 -6.38
N TRP A 188 -8.65 -9.61 -6.96
CA TRP A 188 -8.94 -10.29 -8.22
C TRP A 188 -8.69 -9.46 -9.47
N LEU A 189 -9.00 -8.17 -9.41
CA LEU A 189 -8.94 -7.27 -10.57
C LEU A 189 -7.69 -6.38 -10.56
N GLY A 190 -7.14 -6.09 -9.40
CA GLY A 190 -6.10 -5.10 -9.22
C GLY A 190 -6.62 -3.67 -9.31
N LEU A 191 -5.84 -2.72 -8.79
CA LEU A 191 -6.27 -1.34 -8.54
C LEU A 191 -6.80 -0.60 -9.78
N GLY A 192 -6.11 -0.72 -10.91
CA GLY A 192 -6.49 -0.03 -12.15
C GLY A 192 -7.83 -0.48 -12.71
N ARG A 193 -8.10 -1.81 -12.69
CA ARG A 193 -9.38 -2.36 -13.17
C ARG A 193 -10.53 -2.07 -12.19
N VAL A 194 -10.25 -2.01 -10.90
CA VAL A 194 -11.25 -1.66 -9.89
C VAL A 194 -11.69 -0.21 -10.05
N ALA A 195 -10.76 0.73 -10.20
CA ALA A 195 -11.07 2.13 -10.48
C ALA A 195 -11.86 2.29 -11.80
N TRP A 196 -11.45 1.58 -12.85
CA TRP A 196 -12.19 1.54 -14.11
C TRP A 196 -13.60 1.00 -13.94
N LEU A 197 -13.79 -0.10 -13.21
CA LEU A 197 -15.11 -0.70 -12.94
C LEU A 197 -16.00 0.27 -12.15
N GLY A 198 -15.49 0.94 -11.13
CA GLY A 198 -16.22 1.96 -10.37
C GLY A 198 -16.73 3.08 -11.27
N GLY A 199 -15.85 3.63 -12.13
CA GLY A 199 -16.24 4.65 -13.08
C GLY A 199 -17.23 4.13 -14.14
N LEU A 200 -17.09 2.88 -14.62
CA LEU A 200 -18.04 2.28 -15.57
C LEU A 200 -19.43 2.12 -14.94
N LEU A 201 -19.52 1.63 -13.70
CA LEU A 201 -20.80 1.48 -12.98
C LEU A 201 -21.47 2.85 -12.80
N ASN A 202 -20.73 3.88 -12.46
CA ASN A 202 -21.23 5.25 -12.33
C ASN A 202 -21.74 5.79 -13.67
N LEU A 203 -21.03 5.50 -14.77
CA LEU A 203 -21.47 5.87 -16.13
C LEU A 203 -22.74 5.13 -16.55
N LEU A 204 -22.91 3.88 -16.12
CA LEU A 204 -24.15 3.13 -16.33
C LEU A 204 -25.32 3.73 -15.55
N VAL A 205 -25.09 4.23 -14.33
CA VAL A 205 -26.09 5.00 -13.55
C VAL A 205 -26.49 6.26 -14.31
N ALA A 206 -25.52 7.03 -14.81
CA ALA A 206 -25.77 8.21 -15.63
C ALA A 206 -26.62 7.87 -16.88
N GLY A 207 -26.31 6.76 -17.55
CA GLY A 207 -27.04 6.26 -18.71
C GLY A 207 -28.48 5.86 -18.37
N LEU A 208 -28.68 5.13 -17.29
CA LEU A 208 -29.99 4.72 -16.80
C LEU A 208 -30.85 5.95 -16.49
N VAL A 209 -30.31 6.92 -15.77
CA VAL A 209 -31.01 8.18 -15.43
C VAL A 209 -31.30 8.97 -16.71
N ALA A 210 -30.36 9.07 -17.66
CA ALA A 210 -30.56 9.77 -18.94
C ALA A 210 -31.70 9.14 -19.76
N LEU A 211 -31.82 7.81 -19.79
CA LEU A 211 -32.89 7.11 -20.52
C LEU A 211 -34.23 7.26 -19.82
N MET A 212 -34.29 7.10 -18.50
CA MET A 212 -35.55 7.18 -17.72
C MET A 212 -36.14 8.59 -17.74
N PHE A 213 -35.32 9.60 -17.58
CA PHE A 213 -35.75 10.99 -17.54
C PHE A 213 -35.68 11.69 -18.91
N ARG A 214 -35.55 10.92 -20.00
CA ARG A 214 -35.38 11.43 -21.37
C ARG A 214 -36.42 12.52 -21.74
N ALA A 215 -37.68 12.33 -21.34
CA ALA A 215 -38.76 13.29 -21.62
C ALA A 215 -38.59 14.64 -20.88
N HIS A 216 -37.78 14.69 -19.84
CA HIS A 216 -37.51 15.88 -19.01
C HIS A 216 -36.19 16.57 -19.36
N LEU A 217 -35.39 15.98 -20.27
CA LEU A 217 -34.12 16.55 -20.70
C LEU A 217 -34.35 17.67 -21.73
N ARG A 218 -33.54 18.73 -21.66
CA ARG A 218 -33.51 19.78 -22.68
C ARG A 218 -33.09 19.24 -24.06
N HIS A 219 -32.15 18.25 -24.04
CA HIS A 219 -31.62 17.59 -25.21
C HIS A 219 -31.83 16.08 -25.15
N PRO A 220 -33.08 15.59 -25.41
CA PRO A 220 -33.49 14.20 -25.13
C PRO A 220 -32.80 13.13 -25.98
N LEU A 221 -32.11 13.53 -27.08
CA LEU A 221 -31.31 12.63 -27.92
C LEU A 221 -29.80 12.80 -27.65
N ALA A 222 -29.34 14.03 -27.49
CA ALA A 222 -27.91 14.33 -27.40
C ALA A 222 -27.31 13.84 -26.07
N VAL A 223 -28.02 13.99 -24.95
CA VAL A 223 -27.50 13.57 -23.63
C VAL A 223 -27.35 12.04 -23.55
N PRO A 224 -28.35 11.20 -23.86
CA PRO A 224 -28.16 9.75 -23.87
C PRO A 224 -27.14 9.28 -24.92
N ALA A 225 -27.08 9.93 -26.10
CA ALA A 225 -26.07 9.63 -27.11
C ALA A 225 -24.64 9.93 -26.61
N GLY A 226 -24.46 11.07 -25.93
CA GLY A 226 -23.17 11.42 -25.32
C GLY A 226 -22.72 10.41 -24.27
N VAL A 227 -23.63 9.98 -23.39
CA VAL A 227 -23.36 8.90 -22.42
C VAL A 227 -23.02 7.60 -23.14
N GLY A 228 -23.75 7.26 -24.22
CA GLY A 228 -23.47 6.09 -25.05
C GLY A 228 -22.05 6.11 -25.66
N VAL A 229 -21.62 7.25 -26.16
CA VAL A 229 -20.23 7.43 -26.65
C VAL A 229 -19.21 7.20 -25.52
N LEU A 230 -19.46 7.77 -24.33
CA LEU A 230 -18.58 7.55 -23.18
C LEU A 230 -18.53 6.08 -22.77
N LEU A 231 -19.65 5.35 -22.81
CA LEU A 231 -19.71 3.91 -22.54
C LEU A 231 -18.86 3.09 -23.53
N VAL A 232 -18.93 3.43 -24.82
CA VAL A 232 -18.08 2.79 -25.85
C VAL A 232 -16.60 3.06 -25.58
N LEU A 233 -16.25 4.30 -25.27
CA LEU A 233 -14.87 4.68 -24.94
C LEU A 233 -14.39 3.99 -23.64
N ALA A 234 -15.27 3.91 -22.63
CA ALA A 234 -14.99 3.18 -21.39
C ALA A 234 -14.76 1.68 -21.64
N GLY A 235 -15.53 1.05 -22.54
CA GLY A 235 -15.31 -0.33 -22.96
C GLY A 235 -13.94 -0.53 -23.63
N GLY A 236 -13.57 0.35 -24.53
CA GLY A 236 -12.24 0.35 -25.16
C GLY A 236 -11.09 0.56 -24.16
N LEU A 237 -11.27 1.48 -23.21
CA LEU A 237 -10.31 1.71 -22.13
C LEU A 237 -10.17 0.46 -21.26
N GLY A 238 -11.28 -0.18 -20.88
CA GLY A 238 -11.28 -1.39 -20.06
C GLY A 238 -10.53 -2.55 -20.72
N TRP A 239 -10.71 -2.71 -22.04
CA TRP A 239 -9.96 -3.68 -22.82
C TRP A 239 -8.45 -3.46 -22.74
N ARG A 240 -8.00 -2.20 -22.80
CA ARG A 240 -6.60 -1.81 -22.75
C ARG A 240 -6.04 -1.59 -21.34
N MET A 241 -6.89 -1.60 -20.31
CA MET A 241 -6.48 -1.28 -18.95
C MET A 241 -5.33 -2.17 -18.42
N PRO A 242 -5.32 -3.50 -18.67
CA PRO A 242 -4.20 -4.33 -18.23
C PRO A 242 -2.85 -3.93 -18.84
N ASP A 243 -2.84 -3.68 -20.15
CA ASP A 243 -1.62 -3.28 -20.88
C ASP A 243 -1.15 -1.89 -20.41
N LEU A 244 -2.11 -0.97 -20.22
CA LEU A 244 -1.85 0.38 -19.74
C LEU A 244 -1.26 0.37 -18.32
N MET A 245 -1.82 -0.43 -17.42
CA MET A 245 -1.31 -0.56 -16.05
C MET A 245 0.05 -1.22 -16.03
N ALA A 246 0.27 -2.29 -16.80
CA ALA A 246 1.56 -2.94 -16.90
C ALA A 246 2.64 -1.99 -17.46
N PHE A 247 2.29 -1.21 -18.47
CA PHE A 247 3.19 -0.18 -19.01
C PHE A 247 3.47 0.93 -17.98
N ALA A 248 2.43 1.44 -17.31
CA ALA A 248 2.56 2.49 -16.31
C ALA A 248 3.40 2.01 -15.10
N GLU A 249 3.18 0.79 -14.63
CA GLU A 249 3.96 0.19 -13.55
C GLU A 249 5.42 -0.01 -13.95
N GLN A 250 5.69 -0.46 -15.19
CA GLN A 250 7.06 -0.63 -15.69
C GLN A 250 7.86 0.68 -15.65
N LEU A 251 7.23 1.85 -15.77
CA LEU A 251 7.92 3.14 -15.68
C LEU A 251 8.57 3.40 -14.31
N HIS A 252 8.08 2.76 -13.26
CA HIS A 252 8.61 2.90 -11.90
C HIS A 252 9.80 1.99 -11.60
N TYR A 253 10.12 1.05 -12.51
CA TYR A 253 11.23 0.11 -12.33
C TYR A 253 12.26 0.25 -13.43
N ARG A 254 13.53 0.22 -13.04
CA ARG A 254 14.65 0.28 -13.98
C ARG A 254 14.71 -0.95 -14.86
N ASP A 255 14.58 -2.12 -14.23
CA ASP A 255 14.71 -3.42 -14.87
C ASP A 255 13.32 -3.95 -15.26
N GLY A 256 13.24 -4.88 -16.22
CA GLY A 256 11.94 -5.38 -16.69
C GLY A 256 11.21 -6.17 -15.62
N ILE A 257 9.91 -5.94 -15.45
CA ILE A 257 9.07 -6.69 -14.52
C ILE A 257 8.97 -8.15 -15.02
N ALA A 258 9.41 -9.08 -14.18
CA ALA A 258 9.32 -10.52 -14.42
C ALA A 258 8.01 -11.11 -13.90
N GLN A 259 7.54 -10.60 -12.76
CA GLN A 259 6.32 -11.01 -12.10
C GLN A 259 5.78 -9.86 -11.26
N ALA A 260 4.45 -9.67 -11.26
CA ALA A 260 3.77 -8.76 -10.36
C ALA A 260 2.51 -9.46 -9.81
N ARG A 261 2.28 -9.38 -8.51
CA ARG A 261 1.15 -9.98 -7.81
C ARG A 261 0.58 -9.00 -6.81
N GLU A 262 -0.75 -8.86 -6.81
CA GLU A 262 -1.49 -8.19 -5.75
C GLU A 262 -1.94 -9.23 -4.74
N THR A 263 -1.77 -8.95 -3.46
CA THR A 263 -2.24 -9.81 -2.37
C THR A 263 -3.10 -8.99 -1.40
N PRO A 264 -3.82 -9.59 -0.47
CA PRO A 264 -4.53 -8.83 0.56
C PRO A 264 -3.63 -8.00 1.48
N TYR A 265 -2.32 -8.26 1.47
CA TYR A 265 -1.36 -7.64 2.39
C TYR A 265 -0.41 -6.66 1.70
N GLN A 266 -0.06 -6.92 0.42
CA GLN A 266 1.03 -6.20 -0.24
C GLN A 266 1.02 -6.37 -1.76
N ARG A 267 1.65 -5.42 -2.46
CA ARG A 267 2.00 -5.53 -3.87
C ARG A 267 3.40 -6.12 -4.00
N ILE A 268 3.52 -7.30 -4.57
CA ILE A 268 4.79 -8.00 -4.83
C ILE A 268 5.19 -7.76 -6.28
N VAL A 269 6.39 -7.23 -6.52
CA VAL A 269 6.95 -7.04 -7.86
C VAL A 269 8.35 -7.63 -7.89
N VAL A 270 8.60 -8.53 -8.85
CA VAL A 270 9.92 -9.07 -9.12
C VAL A 270 10.40 -8.57 -10.47
N THR A 271 11.57 -7.95 -10.50
CA THR A 271 12.20 -7.48 -11.74
C THR A 271 13.38 -8.36 -12.11
N ASP A 272 13.65 -8.49 -13.40
CA ASP A 272 14.83 -9.21 -13.95
C ASP A 272 15.57 -8.26 -14.90
N ARG A 273 16.85 -8.00 -14.61
CA ARG A 273 17.69 -7.12 -15.40
C ARG A 273 17.89 -7.55 -16.84
N ARG A 274 17.74 -8.84 -17.14
CA ARG A 274 17.80 -9.39 -18.51
C ARG A 274 16.59 -9.01 -19.35
N ARG A 275 15.48 -8.59 -18.72
CA ARG A 275 14.28 -8.11 -19.42
C ARG A 275 14.41 -6.62 -19.75
N LYS A 276 13.80 -6.21 -20.85
CA LYS A 276 13.73 -4.79 -21.19
C LYS A 276 12.97 -4.03 -20.11
N GLY A 277 13.65 -3.11 -19.48
CA GLY A 277 13.10 -2.19 -18.48
C GLY A 277 12.88 -0.80 -19.05
N ASN A 278 12.72 0.18 -18.18
CA ASN A 278 12.62 1.59 -18.54
C ASN A 278 14.01 2.22 -18.64
N PRO A 279 14.54 2.54 -19.85
CA PRO A 279 15.85 3.15 -20.00
C PRO A 279 15.91 4.58 -19.45
N ALA A 280 14.75 5.25 -19.33
CA ALA A 280 14.64 6.61 -18.77
C ALA A 280 14.44 6.64 -17.25
N TYR A 281 14.39 5.47 -16.59
CA TYR A 281 14.21 5.39 -15.15
C TYR A 281 15.31 6.19 -14.43
N ARG A 282 14.89 7.16 -13.66
CA ARG A 282 15.75 7.89 -12.72
C ARG A 282 15.38 7.43 -11.32
N ALA A 283 16.36 6.85 -10.61
CA ALA A 283 16.14 6.50 -9.21
C ALA A 283 15.58 7.72 -8.45
N PRO A 284 14.60 7.54 -7.57
CA PRO A 284 14.12 8.62 -6.70
C PRO A 284 15.32 9.30 -6.04
N ALA A 285 15.29 10.62 -5.98
CA ALA A 285 16.45 11.47 -5.61
C ALA A 285 16.97 11.26 -4.17
N LEU A 286 16.45 10.29 -3.43
CA LEU A 286 16.80 10.02 -2.03
C LEU A 286 18.20 9.44 -1.84
N SER A 287 18.73 8.73 -2.83
CA SER A 287 20.10 8.16 -2.73
C SER A 287 21.19 8.96 -3.49
N GLY A 288 20.82 10.01 -4.24
CA GLY A 288 21.71 10.61 -5.23
C GLY A 288 22.24 12.01 -4.95
N LYS A 289 21.63 12.80 -4.08
CA LYS A 289 22.03 14.21 -3.92
C LYS A 289 23.30 14.43 -3.10
N VAL A 290 23.65 13.54 -2.19
CA VAL A 290 24.85 13.70 -1.36
C VAL A 290 26.10 13.29 -2.12
N LEU A 291 26.02 12.33 -3.03
CA LEU A 291 27.18 11.80 -3.78
C LEU A 291 27.38 12.43 -5.17
N ALA A 292 26.38 13.08 -5.74
CA ALA A 292 26.46 13.61 -7.10
C ALA A 292 27.31 14.89 -7.25
N ARG A 293 27.63 15.59 -6.17
CA ARG A 293 28.42 16.85 -6.23
C ARG A 293 29.92 16.67 -6.19
N ARG A 294 30.46 15.47 -5.90
CA ARG A 294 31.90 15.13 -5.99
C ARG A 294 32.07 13.82 -6.76
N GLY A 295 31.51 13.74 -7.94
CA GLY A 295 31.61 12.58 -8.82
C GLY A 295 32.99 12.47 -9.44
N SER A 296 33.92 11.89 -8.71
CA SER A 296 35.22 11.51 -9.24
C SER A 296 35.08 10.30 -10.20
N ILE A 297 36.05 10.16 -11.07
CA ILE A 297 36.27 9.04 -11.99
C ILE A 297 36.16 7.68 -11.27
N VAL A 298 36.53 7.60 -9.99
CA VAL A 298 36.43 6.40 -9.12
C VAL A 298 35.02 5.87 -8.99
N LEU A 299 33.99 6.73 -8.85
CA LEU A 299 32.59 6.28 -8.74
C LEU A 299 32.06 5.73 -10.07
N ARG A 300 32.54 6.21 -11.22
CA ARG A 300 32.22 5.64 -12.53
C ARG A 300 32.82 4.25 -12.71
N GLU A 301 34.07 4.07 -12.26
CA GLU A 301 34.77 2.79 -12.35
C GLU A 301 34.20 1.75 -11.40
N ILE A 302 33.85 2.14 -10.16
CA ILE A 302 33.13 1.27 -9.21
C ILE A 302 31.74 0.90 -9.76
N ARG A 303 30.98 1.84 -10.33
CA ARG A 303 29.70 1.57 -10.97
C ARG A 303 29.85 0.66 -12.20
N GLY A 304 30.90 0.82 -12.99
CA GLY A 304 31.18 -0.04 -14.14
C GLY A 304 31.48 -1.49 -13.74
N ARG A 305 32.37 -1.68 -12.75
CA ARG A 305 32.68 -3.01 -12.17
C ARG A 305 31.46 -3.64 -11.49
N HIS A 306 30.68 -2.85 -10.77
CA HIS A 306 29.45 -3.29 -10.15
C HIS A 306 28.40 -3.71 -11.18
N ALA A 307 28.26 -2.98 -12.29
CA ALA A 307 27.34 -3.31 -13.36
C ALA A 307 27.71 -4.65 -14.03
N ALA A 308 29.00 -4.96 -14.18
CA ALA A 308 29.47 -6.23 -14.70
C ALA A 308 29.27 -7.38 -13.71
N TYR A 309 29.45 -7.12 -12.40
CA TYR A 309 29.25 -8.12 -11.34
C TYR A 309 27.78 -8.49 -11.15
N CYS A 310 26.84 -7.59 -11.47
CA CYS A 310 25.41 -7.77 -11.32
C CYS A 310 24.68 -7.89 -12.69
N ALA A 311 25.30 -8.55 -13.66
CA ALA A 311 24.71 -8.66 -15.01
C ALA A 311 23.34 -9.37 -15.03
N GLU A 312 23.10 -10.27 -14.10
CA GLU A 312 21.87 -11.06 -13.95
C GLU A 312 21.19 -10.75 -12.61
N ASP A 313 20.74 -9.51 -12.42
CA ASP A 313 20.12 -9.09 -11.17
C ASP A 313 18.61 -9.33 -11.17
N ILE A 314 18.13 -10.08 -10.20
CA ILE A 314 16.72 -10.22 -9.86
C ILE A 314 16.49 -9.45 -8.56
N ARG A 315 15.44 -8.61 -8.56
CA ARG A 315 15.09 -7.78 -7.40
C ARG A 315 13.66 -8.02 -6.99
N LEU A 316 13.46 -8.11 -5.69
CA LEU A 316 12.13 -8.15 -5.08
C LEU A 316 11.78 -6.77 -4.52
N PHE A 317 10.56 -6.33 -4.85
CA PHE A 317 9.95 -5.13 -4.29
C PHE A 317 8.64 -5.48 -3.62
N ILE A 318 8.41 -4.90 -2.43
CA ILE A 318 7.14 -4.95 -1.70
C ILE A 318 6.63 -3.53 -1.54
N ASN A 319 5.42 -3.25 -2.04
CA ASN A 319 4.82 -1.90 -2.04
C ASN A 319 5.78 -0.84 -2.60
N GLY A 320 6.54 -1.18 -3.65
CA GLY A 320 7.55 -0.32 -4.27
C GLY A 320 8.89 -0.22 -3.53
N GLY A 321 9.00 -0.72 -2.30
CA GLY A 321 10.24 -0.80 -1.54
C GLY A 321 11.08 -2.01 -1.91
N LEU A 322 12.36 -1.81 -2.24
CA LEU A 322 13.29 -2.90 -2.54
C LEU A 322 13.52 -3.74 -1.28
N GLN A 323 13.34 -5.08 -1.39
CA GLN A 323 13.58 -6.02 -0.31
C GLN A 323 14.92 -6.73 -0.47
N PHE A 324 15.21 -7.23 -1.66
CA PHE A 324 16.53 -7.78 -1.96
C PHE A 324 16.93 -7.59 -3.43
N SER A 325 18.21 -7.71 -3.70
CA SER A 325 18.84 -7.85 -5.01
C SER A 325 19.77 -9.06 -4.97
N THR A 326 19.70 -9.92 -5.99
CA THR A 326 20.57 -11.11 -6.08
C THR A 326 22.06 -10.77 -6.17
N CYS A 327 22.39 -9.50 -6.41
CA CYS A 327 23.77 -9.00 -6.36
C CYS A 327 24.41 -9.14 -4.99
N ASP A 328 23.67 -8.84 -3.93
CA ASP A 328 24.25 -8.69 -2.59
C ASP A 328 23.37 -9.24 -1.45
N GLU A 329 22.21 -9.85 -1.74
CA GLU A 329 21.33 -10.44 -0.74
C GLU A 329 22.04 -11.43 0.19
N HIS A 330 23.07 -12.14 -0.35
CA HIS A 330 23.85 -13.08 0.45
C HIS A 330 24.59 -12.39 1.60
N ARG A 331 25.01 -11.13 1.45
CA ARG A 331 25.64 -10.36 2.54
C ARG A 331 24.66 -10.13 3.69
N TYR A 332 23.42 -9.81 3.35
CA TYR A 332 22.35 -9.60 4.31
C TYR A 332 21.99 -10.91 5.04
N HIS A 333 21.65 -11.96 4.29
CA HIS A 333 21.18 -13.20 4.89
C HIS A 333 22.28 -13.95 5.64
N GLU A 334 23.51 -13.96 5.13
CA GLU A 334 24.65 -14.50 5.87
C GLU A 334 24.88 -13.76 7.19
N MET A 335 24.82 -12.41 7.19
CA MET A 335 25.01 -11.60 8.40
C MET A 335 23.85 -11.76 9.40
N LEU A 336 22.62 -11.89 8.92
CA LEU A 336 21.43 -12.12 9.75
C LEU A 336 21.48 -13.47 10.47
N VAL A 337 21.97 -14.52 9.78
CA VAL A 337 21.85 -15.91 10.24
C VAL A 337 23.09 -16.39 10.97
N HIS A 338 24.27 -16.40 10.31
CA HIS A 338 25.43 -17.14 10.81
C HIS A 338 26.05 -16.58 12.10
N PRO A 339 26.21 -15.25 12.30
CA PRO A 339 26.70 -14.72 13.56
C PRO A 339 25.79 -15.05 14.73
N ALA A 340 24.48 -14.93 14.54
CA ALA A 340 23.49 -15.23 15.57
C ALA A 340 23.48 -16.72 15.93
N LEU A 341 23.53 -17.61 14.94
CA LEU A 341 23.57 -19.05 15.13
C LEU A 341 24.85 -19.48 15.87
N SER A 342 26.00 -18.83 15.63
CA SER A 342 27.25 -19.12 16.33
C SER A 342 27.22 -18.83 17.82
N LEU A 343 26.25 -18.04 18.29
CA LEU A 343 26.04 -17.75 19.72
C LEU A 343 25.19 -18.80 20.42
N VAL A 344 24.60 -19.74 19.67
CA VAL A 344 23.79 -20.82 20.23
C VAL A 344 24.64 -22.07 20.40
N GLU A 345 24.46 -22.77 21.50
CA GLU A 345 25.07 -24.07 21.74
C GLU A 345 24.15 -25.17 21.24
N ASN A 346 24.66 -26.02 20.32
CA ASN A 346 23.93 -27.16 19.74
C ASN A 346 22.52 -26.80 19.20
N PRO A 347 22.39 -25.84 18.28
CA PRO A 347 21.09 -25.41 17.75
C PRO A 347 20.40 -26.58 17.01
N ARG A 348 19.09 -26.73 17.23
CA ARG A 348 18.25 -27.74 16.58
C ARG A 348 16.95 -27.16 16.03
N GLN A 349 16.33 -26.26 16.77
CA GLN A 349 15.02 -25.68 16.43
C GLN A 349 15.17 -24.19 16.15
N VAL A 350 14.91 -23.79 14.93
CA VAL A 350 14.98 -22.40 14.48
C VAL A 350 13.62 -21.91 14.05
N LEU A 351 13.23 -20.73 14.48
CA LEU A 351 12.05 -20.02 14.02
C LEU A 351 12.48 -18.86 13.14
N VAL A 352 11.91 -18.79 11.94
CA VAL A 352 12.03 -17.64 11.03
C VAL A 352 10.67 -16.94 10.97
N LEU A 353 10.64 -15.65 11.26
CA LEU A 353 9.45 -14.80 11.24
C LEU A 353 9.58 -13.81 10.09
N GLY A 354 8.70 -13.89 9.10
CA GLY A 354 8.86 -13.26 7.80
C GLY A 354 9.84 -14.04 6.91
N GLY A 355 10.37 -13.40 5.87
CA GLY A 355 11.34 -14.04 4.97
C GLY A 355 10.71 -15.13 4.09
N GLY A 356 9.48 -14.91 3.62
CA GLY A 356 8.74 -15.81 2.73
C GLY A 356 9.42 -16.08 1.37
N ASP A 357 10.50 -15.36 1.05
CA ASP A 357 11.38 -15.64 -0.09
C ASP A 357 12.31 -16.84 0.14
N GLY A 358 12.48 -17.30 1.40
CA GLY A 358 13.27 -18.46 1.78
C GLY A 358 14.77 -18.26 1.78
N LEU A 359 15.28 -17.03 1.62
CA LEU A 359 16.73 -16.78 1.55
C LEU A 359 17.41 -16.95 2.90
N ALA A 360 16.77 -16.50 3.99
CA ALA A 360 17.24 -16.79 5.36
C ALA A 360 17.17 -18.29 5.67
N VAL A 361 16.12 -18.97 5.22
CA VAL A 361 15.96 -20.43 5.36
C VAL A 361 17.07 -21.17 4.61
N ARG A 362 17.45 -20.73 3.40
CA ARG A 362 18.58 -21.27 2.64
C ARG A 362 19.87 -21.28 3.45
N GLU A 363 20.17 -20.19 4.13
CA GLU A 363 21.38 -20.09 4.96
C GLU A 363 21.33 -21.04 6.16
N LEU A 364 20.18 -21.21 6.80
CA LEU A 364 19.98 -22.13 7.91
C LEU A 364 20.13 -23.59 7.48
N LEU A 365 19.62 -23.96 6.32
CA LEU A 365 19.67 -25.33 5.81
C LEU A 365 21.07 -25.82 5.42
N LYS A 366 22.05 -24.93 5.36
CA LYS A 366 23.48 -25.31 5.23
C LYS A 366 23.99 -26.07 6.44
N TYR A 367 23.34 -25.93 7.60
CA TYR A 367 23.69 -26.67 8.82
C TYR A 367 22.88 -27.96 8.90
N GLU A 368 23.57 -29.07 9.12
CA GLU A 368 22.93 -30.36 9.31
C GLU A 368 22.20 -30.42 10.65
N GLY A 369 21.07 -31.12 10.70
CA GLY A 369 20.32 -31.37 11.92
C GLY A 369 19.45 -30.19 12.41
N LEU A 370 19.38 -29.08 11.67
CA LEU A 370 18.43 -28.00 11.97
C LEU A 370 17.05 -28.33 11.42
N ALA A 371 16.03 -28.13 12.26
CA ALA A 371 14.63 -28.03 11.85
C ALA A 371 14.23 -26.55 11.87
N VAL A 372 13.65 -26.08 10.78
CA VAL A 372 13.27 -24.67 10.59
C VAL A 372 11.76 -24.55 10.55
N HIS A 373 11.20 -23.68 11.36
CA HIS A 373 9.80 -23.29 11.29
C HIS A 373 9.72 -21.87 10.72
N LEU A 374 9.15 -21.73 9.52
CA LEU A 374 8.90 -20.44 8.87
C LEU A 374 7.47 -19.98 9.14
N VAL A 375 7.29 -18.76 9.65
CA VAL A 375 5.98 -18.12 9.79
C VAL A 375 5.93 -16.88 8.92
N GLU A 376 5.15 -16.95 7.85
CA GLU A 376 4.99 -15.88 6.86
C GLU A 376 3.53 -15.45 6.75
N LEU A 377 3.29 -14.14 6.73
CA LEU A 377 1.94 -13.58 6.64
C LEU A 377 1.29 -13.87 5.28
N ASP A 378 2.07 -13.74 4.21
CA ASP A 378 1.60 -13.78 2.84
C ASP A 378 1.92 -15.12 2.16
N GLY A 379 0.90 -15.98 2.08
CA GLY A 379 1.02 -17.27 1.42
C GLY A 379 1.41 -17.17 -0.06
N VAL A 380 1.03 -16.07 -0.75
CA VAL A 380 1.38 -15.85 -2.16
C VAL A 380 2.90 -15.63 -2.32
N MET A 381 3.55 -14.98 -1.34
CA MET A 381 5.01 -14.86 -1.32
C MET A 381 5.66 -16.24 -1.24
N VAL A 382 5.20 -17.08 -0.30
CA VAL A 382 5.71 -18.44 -0.14
C VAL A 382 5.51 -19.27 -1.42
N GLU A 383 4.31 -19.25 -2.00
CA GLU A 383 4.01 -19.96 -3.25
C GLU A 383 4.92 -19.50 -4.39
N LEU A 384 5.12 -18.19 -4.55
CA LEU A 384 5.96 -17.62 -5.59
C LEU A 384 7.41 -18.13 -5.51
N PHE A 385 7.98 -18.17 -4.31
CA PHE A 385 9.37 -18.55 -4.11
C PHE A 385 9.59 -20.05 -3.88
N ARG A 386 8.53 -20.83 -3.66
CA ARG A 386 8.56 -22.28 -3.58
C ARG A 386 8.31 -22.95 -4.93
N ASP A 387 7.29 -22.46 -5.67
CA ASP A 387 6.70 -23.19 -6.78
C ASP A 387 7.15 -22.66 -8.16
N ASP A 388 7.56 -21.39 -8.28
CA ASP A 388 8.11 -20.86 -9.54
C ASP A 388 9.61 -21.19 -9.65
N PRO A 389 10.03 -22.04 -10.62
CA PRO A 389 11.42 -22.47 -10.75
C PRO A 389 12.43 -21.32 -10.92
N ARG A 390 11.96 -20.17 -11.46
CA ARG A 390 12.81 -18.99 -11.63
C ARG A 390 13.23 -18.38 -10.30
N PHE A 391 12.36 -18.47 -9.28
CA PHE A 391 12.58 -17.87 -7.97
C PHE A 391 12.98 -18.91 -6.93
N ALA A 392 12.45 -20.12 -6.99
CA ALA A 392 12.85 -21.24 -6.13
C ALA A 392 14.37 -21.54 -6.21
N ARG A 393 14.99 -21.35 -7.38
CA ARG A 393 16.45 -21.48 -7.52
C ARG A 393 17.25 -20.46 -6.69
N LEU A 394 16.66 -19.30 -6.36
CA LEU A 394 17.35 -18.25 -5.60
C LEU A 394 17.56 -18.69 -4.15
N ASN A 395 16.58 -19.37 -3.58
CA ASN A 395 16.68 -19.97 -2.25
C ASN A 395 17.17 -21.43 -2.25
N GLY A 396 17.59 -21.96 -3.41
CA GLY A 396 18.09 -23.33 -3.54
C GLY A 396 17.05 -24.40 -3.26
N GLY A 397 15.75 -24.10 -3.41
CA GLY A 397 14.64 -25.01 -3.09
C GLY A 397 14.36 -25.11 -1.60
N ALA A 398 14.87 -24.19 -0.79
CA ALA A 398 14.78 -24.23 0.68
C ALA A 398 13.33 -24.37 1.21
N LEU A 399 12.36 -23.72 0.56
CA LEU A 399 10.96 -23.78 0.98
C LEU A 399 10.27 -25.13 0.71
N ALA A 400 10.91 -26.03 -0.03
CA ALA A 400 10.44 -27.38 -0.30
C ALA A 400 11.23 -28.45 0.48
N ASP A 401 12.25 -28.08 1.28
CA ASP A 401 13.05 -28.99 2.07
C ASP A 401 12.21 -29.61 3.21
N SER A 402 12.34 -30.91 3.44
CA SER A 402 11.60 -31.67 4.45
C SER A 402 11.88 -31.21 5.90
N ARG A 403 12.96 -30.48 6.14
CA ARG A 403 13.31 -29.88 7.44
C ARG A 403 12.58 -28.59 7.73
N VAL A 404 11.79 -28.07 6.75
CA VAL A 404 11.11 -26.79 6.85
C VAL A 404 9.61 -26.98 7.04
N GLU A 405 9.10 -26.53 8.17
CA GLU A 405 7.67 -26.41 8.44
C GLU A 405 7.24 -24.97 8.14
N ILE A 406 6.20 -24.79 7.31
CA ILE A 406 5.71 -23.43 6.94
C ILE A 406 4.33 -23.22 7.54
N THR A 407 4.16 -22.12 8.27
CA THR A 407 2.87 -21.63 8.77
C THR A 407 2.56 -20.29 8.09
N VAL A 408 1.47 -20.25 7.33
CA VAL A 408 0.96 -18.97 6.78
C VAL A 408 0.10 -18.31 7.84
N GLY A 409 0.52 -17.13 8.32
CA GLY A 409 -0.21 -16.40 9.37
C GLY A 409 0.56 -15.26 10.01
N ASP A 410 -0.13 -14.55 10.90
CA ASP A 410 0.42 -13.41 11.63
C ASP A 410 1.45 -13.84 12.69
N ALA A 411 2.66 -13.31 12.60
CA ALA A 411 3.78 -13.64 13.49
C ALA A 411 3.51 -13.26 14.95
N LEU A 412 2.80 -12.17 15.22
CA LEU A 412 2.45 -11.76 16.59
C LEU A 412 1.46 -12.74 17.21
N ARG A 413 0.45 -13.14 16.44
CA ARG A 413 -0.52 -14.15 16.85
C ARG A 413 0.18 -15.48 17.13
N PHE A 414 1.03 -15.92 16.21
CA PHE A 414 1.81 -17.15 16.37
C PHE A 414 2.64 -17.14 17.65
N LEU A 415 3.40 -16.08 17.93
CA LEU A 415 4.22 -15.95 19.14
C LEU A 415 3.39 -15.88 20.43
N ARG A 416 2.15 -15.43 20.39
CA ARG A 416 1.24 -15.44 21.54
C ARG A 416 0.73 -16.85 21.86
N GLU A 417 0.47 -17.65 20.83
CA GLU A 417 -0.20 -18.95 20.92
C GLU A 417 0.79 -20.12 21.04
N THR A 418 2.03 -19.96 20.50
CA THR A 418 3.01 -21.06 20.50
C THR A 418 3.49 -21.44 21.89
N ARG A 419 3.60 -22.76 22.12
CA ARG A 419 4.24 -23.35 23.29
C ARG A 419 5.63 -23.93 22.96
N ARG A 420 5.99 -23.95 21.68
CA ARG A 420 7.32 -24.41 21.22
C ARG A 420 8.41 -23.48 21.71
N ARG A 421 9.62 -24.04 21.88
CA ARG A 421 10.84 -23.29 22.20
C ARG A 421 11.81 -23.42 21.06
N TYR A 422 12.49 -22.32 20.76
CA TYR A 422 13.45 -22.24 19.66
C TYR A 422 14.81 -21.81 20.17
N ASP A 423 15.86 -22.42 19.62
CA ASP A 423 17.23 -22.09 19.95
C ASP A 423 17.68 -20.78 19.30
N LEU A 424 17.16 -20.51 18.12
CA LEU A 424 17.33 -19.25 17.40
C LEU A 424 15.98 -18.76 16.88
N ILE A 425 15.72 -17.48 17.01
CA ILE A 425 14.64 -16.77 16.31
C ILE A 425 15.26 -15.74 15.38
N VAL A 426 14.97 -15.86 14.07
CA VAL A 426 15.36 -14.92 13.04
C VAL A 426 14.13 -14.12 12.63
N MET A 427 14.21 -12.79 12.77
CA MET A 427 13.15 -11.86 12.33
C MET A 427 13.61 -11.19 11.04
N ASP A 428 12.98 -11.55 9.94
CA ASP A 428 13.26 -11.07 8.61
C ASP A 428 12.02 -10.35 8.05
N PHE A 429 11.71 -9.21 8.66
CA PHE A 429 10.56 -8.37 8.34
C PHE A 429 10.96 -7.16 7.49
N PRO A 430 10.02 -6.59 6.72
CA PRO A 430 10.20 -5.30 6.10
C PRO A 430 10.48 -4.19 7.13
N ASP A 431 11.06 -3.09 6.67
CA ASP A 431 11.34 -1.92 7.50
C ASP A 431 10.10 -1.38 8.23
N PRO A 432 10.24 -0.90 9.47
CA PRO A 432 9.14 -0.38 10.29
C PRO A 432 8.70 1.04 9.87
N HIS A 433 8.54 1.29 8.58
CA HIS A 433 8.11 2.59 8.05
C HIS A 433 6.59 2.83 8.16
N GLN A 434 5.82 1.78 8.45
CA GLN A 434 4.37 1.80 8.68
C GLN A 434 4.02 1.32 10.08
N THR A 435 2.83 1.71 10.58
CA THR A 435 2.34 1.30 11.90
C THR A 435 2.24 -0.22 12.04
N GLY A 436 1.82 -0.93 10.99
CA GLY A 436 1.71 -2.38 10.97
C GLY A 436 3.06 -3.06 11.20
N THR A 437 4.07 -2.71 10.41
CA THR A 437 5.42 -3.26 10.54
C THR A 437 6.13 -2.78 11.81
N ALA A 438 5.90 -1.54 12.26
CA ALA A 438 6.49 -1.02 13.50
C ALA A 438 6.07 -1.82 14.74
N ARG A 439 4.87 -2.42 14.76
CA ARG A 439 4.40 -3.30 15.85
C ARG A 439 5.27 -4.54 16.00
N LEU A 440 5.84 -5.06 14.92
CA LEU A 440 6.73 -6.22 14.91
C LEU A 440 8.10 -5.93 15.56
N TYR A 441 8.42 -4.66 15.79
CA TYR A 441 9.62 -4.19 16.47
C TYR A 441 9.30 -3.56 17.84
N SER A 442 8.12 -3.86 18.41
CA SER A 442 7.72 -3.32 19.71
C SER A 442 8.28 -4.12 20.88
N THR A 443 8.38 -3.46 22.04
CA THR A 443 8.74 -4.10 23.32
C THR A 443 7.91 -5.35 23.57
N GLN A 444 6.61 -5.30 23.27
CA GLN A 444 5.72 -6.43 23.48
C GLN A 444 6.04 -7.59 22.52
N PHE A 445 6.29 -7.31 21.25
CA PHE A 445 6.69 -8.34 20.30
C PHE A 445 7.99 -9.04 20.74
N PHE A 446 9.00 -8.27 21.11
CA PHE A 446 10.26 -8.83 21.61
C PHE A 446 10.09 -9.64 22.90
N ARG A 447 9.16 -9.25 23.80
CA ARG A 447 8.83 -10.06 24.99
C ARG A 447 8.19 -11.40 24.61
N PHE A 448 7.29 -11.42 23.62
CA PHE A 448 6.72 -12.68 23.12
C PHE A 448 7.78 -13.56 22.45
N ALA A 449 8.62 -12.98 21.58
CA ALA A 449 9.76 -13.70 20.99
C ALA A 449 10.69 -14.27 22.08
N GLY A 450 11.01 -13.47 23.11
CA GLY A 450 11.84 -13.91 24.23
C GLY A 450 11.21 -15.03 25.07
N ARG A 451 9.88 -15.14 25.12
CA ARG A 451 9.20 -16.29 25.75
C ARG A 451 9.28 -17.54 24.89
N ALA A 452 9.33 -17.40 23.57
CA ALA A 452 9.47 -18.53 22.66
C ALA A 452 10.92 -19.02 22.51
N LEU A 453 11.91 -18.31 23.04
CA LEU A 453 13.30 -18.78 23.06
C LEU A 453 13.50 -19.89 24.10
N ALA A 454 14.31 -20.87 23.73
CA ALA A 454 14.88 -21.86 24.63
C ALA A 454 15.86 -21.19 25.63
N PRO A 455 16.21 -21.84 26.77
CA PRO A 455 17.25 -21.36 27.65
C PRO A 455 18.59 -21.22 26.90
N GLY A 456 19.17 -20.02 26.87
CA GLY A 456 20.40 -19.73 26.13
C GLY A 456 20.17 -19.37 24.64
N GLY A 457 18.92 -19.38 24.20
CA GLY A 457 18.55 -19.03 22.84
C GLY A 457 18.83 -17.57 22.48
N VAL A 458 18.92 -17.31 21.19
CA VAL A 458 19.30 -16.03 20.60
C VAL A 458 18.21 -15.54 19.65
N LEU A 459 18.03 -14.23 19.59
CA LEU A 459 17.16 -13.54 18.63
C LEU A 459 18.00 -12.65 17.74
N ALA A 460 17.82 -12.76 16.44
CA ALA A 460 18.41 -11.87 15.44
C ALA A 460 17.32 -11.14 14.65
N THR A 461 17.52 -9.86 14.38
CA THR A 461 16.60 -9.07 13.55
C THR A 461 17.36 -8.10 12.68
N GLN A 462 16.87 -7.84 11.49
CA GLN A 462 17.27 -6.67 10.73
C GLN A 462 16.87 -5.39 11.50
N SER A 463 17.53 -4.29 11.25
CA SER A 463 17.35 -3.06 12.02
C SER A 463 17.65 -1.80 11.21
N MET A 464 17.33 -1.81 9.92
CA MET A 464 17.53 -0.67 9.01
C MET A 464 19.00 -0.24 8.87
N SER A 465 19.22 0.86 8.14
CA SER A 465 20.56 1.43 7.99
C SER A 465 20.98 2.24 9.21
N PRO A 466 22.11 1.91 9.86
CA PRO A 466 22.65 2.73 10.94
C PRO A 466 23.12 4.11 10.46
N LEU A 467 23.45 4.27 9.17
CA LEU A 467 23.91 5.56 8.61
C LEU A 467 22.77 6.46 8.17
N PHE A 468 21.73 5.88 7.52
CA PHE A 468 20.59 6.65 7.02
C PHE A 468 19.48 6.80 8.04
N HIS A 469 19.29 5.83 8.94
CA HIS A 469 18.26 5.83 9.96
C HIS A 469 18.83 5.58 11.36
N PRO A 470 19.87 6.34 11.81
CA PRO A 470 20.59 6.04 13.04
C PRO A 470 19.67 6.04 14.27
N ARG A 471 18.73 6.98 14.35
CA ARG A 471 17.78 7.03 15.48
C ARG A 471 16.81 5.85 15.49
N ALA A 472 16.34 5.42 14.31
CA ALA A 472 15.47 4.25 14.22
C ALA A 472 16.24 2.96 14.55
N PHE A 473 17.46 2.79 14.04
CA PHE A 473 18.37 1.70 14.37
C PHE A 473 18.62 1.59 15.89
N LEU A 474 18.94 2.70 16.54
CA LEU A 474 19.18 2.77 17.99
C LEU A 474 17.89 2.54 18.79
N SER A 475 16.73 2.99 18.28
CA SER A 475 15.43 2.74 18.91
C SER A 475 15.10 1.24 18.95
N VAL A 476 15.39 0.46 17.89
CA VAL A 476 15.23 -0.99 17.89
C VAL A 476 16.13 -1.63 18.96
N ARG A 477 17.41 -1.26 19.03
CA ARG A 477 18.33 -1.73 20.07
C ARG A 477 17.80 -1.44 21.48
N LYS A 478 17.38 -0.20 21.75
CA LYS A 478 16.84 0.22 23.04
C LYS A 478 15.55 -0.52 23.39
N THR A 479 14.71 -0.77 22.40
CA THR A 479 13.45 -1.51 22.57
C THR A 479 13.70 -2.98 22.93
N MET A 480 14.67 -3.64 22.28
CA MET A 480 15.08 -5.01 22.65
C MET A 480 15.63 -5.06 24.07
N ARG A 481 16.46 -4.10 24.48
CA ARG A 481 16.96 -4.00 25.86
C ARG A 481 15.83 -3.81 26.86
N ALA A 482 14.84 -2.96 26.57
CA ALA A 482 13.64 -2.77 27.39
C ALA A 482 12.76 -4.03 27.47
N ALA A 483 12.89 -4.94 26.51
CA ALA A 483 12.25 -6.26 26.53
C ALA A 483 13.06 -7.33 27.29
N GLY A 484 14.23 -6.96 27.84
CA GLY A 484 15.08 -7.81 28.68
C GLY A 484 16.18 -8.57 27.94
N PHE A 485 16.58 -8.12 26.76
CA PHE A 485 17.72 -8.67 26.02
C PHE A 485 19.01 -7.89 26.30
N GLN A 486 20.13 -8.59 26.37
CA GLN A 486 21.46 -8.03 26.11
C GLN A 486 21.65 -8.03 24.59
N VAL A 487 22.18 -6.93 24.00
CA VAL A 487 22.11 -6.73 22.55
C VAL A 487 23.45 -6.30 21.98
N VAL A 488 23.93 -7.06 21.00
CA VAL A 488 25.07 -6.66 20.14
C VAL A 488 24.51 -6.17 18.80
N SER A 489 24.95 -5.02 18.38
CA SER A 489 24.58 -4.43 17.07
C SER A 489 25.62 -4.81 16.02
N LEU A 490 25.16 -5.22 14.84
CA LEU A 490 25.98 -5.56 13.69
C LEU A 490 25.66 -4.64 12.50
N GLN A 491 26.60 -4.49 11.58
CA GLN A 491 26.40 -3.79 10.31
C GLN A 491 27.10 -4.52 9.17
N VAL A 492 26.57 -4.35 7.95
CA VAL A 492 27.17 -4.90 6.75
C VAL A 492 27.06 -3.89 5.60
N PRO A 493 28.15 -3.67 4.82
CA PRO A 493 28.09 -2.85 3.62
C PRO A 493 27.36 -3.61 2.50
N MET A 494 26.22 -3.06 2.08
CA MET A 494 25.45 -3.54 0.95
C MET A 494 25.76 -2.70 -0.29
N LEU A 495 25.64 -3.29 -1.46
CA LEU A 495 25.85 -2.59 -2.73
C LEU A 495 24.59 -1.89 -3.21
N THR A 496 23.43 -2.45 -2.84
CA THR A 496 22.09 -1.98 -3.26
C THR A 496 21.39 -1.16 -2.19
N PHE A 497 21.67 -1.42 -0.90
CA PHE A 497 21.06 -0.77 0.27
C PHE A 497 22.03 0.07 1.09
N GLU A 498 23.29 0.20 0.65
CA GLU A 498 24.38 0.87 1.36
C GLU A 498 24.80 0.12 2.63
N HIS A 499 24.78 0.70 3.83
CA HIS A 499 25.04 -0.03 5.06
C HIS A 499 23.74 -0.52 5.69
N TRP A 500 23.70 -1.80 6.04
CA TRP A 500 22.55 -2.38 6.71
C TRP A 500 22.88 -2.83 8.12
N GLY A 501 21.94 -2.65 9.04
CA GLY A 501 22.13 -2.92 10.45
C GLY A 501 21.32 -4.11 10.94
N PHE A 502 21.83 -4.80 11.95
CA PHE A 502 21.17 -5.91 12.62
C PHE A 502 21.34 -5.77 14.12
N GLN A 503 20.37 -6.36 14.87
CA GLN A 503 20.48 -6.51 16.31
C GLN A 503 20.44 -8.01 16.65
N VAL A 504 21.42 -8.46 17.44
CA VAL A 504 21.46 -9.83 17.96
C VAL A 504 21.37 -9.77 19.46
N GLY A 505 20.42 -10.49 20.04
CA GLY A 505 20.13 -10.41 21.45
C GLY A 505 19.96 -11.76 22.14
N SER A 506 20.44 -11.86 23.39
CA SER A 506 20.20 -12.98 24.28
C SER A 506 19.67 -12.49 25.62
N ARG A 507 18.88 -13.32 26.28
CA ARG A 507 18.40 -13.03 27.65
C ARG A 507 19.30 -13.63 28.74
N ARG A 508 20.27 -14.45 28.36
CA ARG A 508 21.17 -15.13 29.28
C ARG A 508 22.64 -14.77 29.10
N GLN A 509 23.07 -14.59 27.84
CA GLN A 509 24.45 -14.19 27.58
C GLN A 509 24.59 -12.68 27.74
N SER A 510 25.65 -12.24 28.40
CA SER A 510 26.01 -10.82 28.49
C SER A 510 26.48 -10.30 27.11
N GLU A 511 26.46 -9.00 26.94
CA GLU A 511 26.97 -8.35 25.72
C GLU A 511 28.45 -8.69 25.47
N GLY A 512 29.27 -8.70 26.55
CA GLY A 512 30.69 -9.07 26.47
C GLY A 512 30.94 -10.52 26.07
N GLU A 513 30.14 -11.47 26.58
CA GLU A 513 30.24 -12.88 26.18
C GLU A 513 29.89 -13.06 24.69
N MET A 514 28.80 -12.43 24.23
CA MET A 514 28.42 -12.47 22.80
C MET A 514 29.53 -11.84 21.93
N GLN A 515 30.12 -10.71 22.34
CA GLN A 515 31.22 -10.06 21.60
C GLN A 515 32.45 -10.97 21.54
N ALA A 516 32.84 -11.61 22.63
CA ALA A 516 33.97 -12.54 22.67
C ALA A 516 33.77 -13.73 21.71
N ARG A 517 32.53 -14.26 21.63
CA ARG A 517 32.18 -15.35 20.69
C ARG A 517 32.20 -14.86 19.24
N LEU A 518 31.71 -13.66 18.96
CA LEU A 518 31.77 -13.05 17.62
C LEU A 518 33.22 -12.73 17.20
N GLU A 519 34.09 -12.35 18.14
CA GLU A 519 35.53 -12.18 17.87
C GLU A 519 36.19 -13.49 17.45
N ALA A 520 35.77 -14.61 18.02
CA ALA A 520 36.25 -15.96 17.71
C ALA A 520 35.50 -16.61 16.55
N PHE A 521 34.55 -15.91 15.91
CA PHE A 521 33.70 -16.46 14.85
C PHE A 521 34.53 -17.10 13.73
N ARG A 522 34.08 -18.26 13.28
CA ARG A 522 34.54 -18.92 12.04
C ARG A 522 33.32 -19.52 11.35
N PRO A 523 33.15 -19.31 10.04
CA PRO A 523 32.06 -19.95 9.31
C PRO A 523 32.16 -21.49 9.45
N ALA A 524 31.12 -22.14 9.93
CA ALA A 524 31.03 -23.59 9.99
C ALA A 524 30.50 -24.20 8.67
N VAL A 525 30.03 -23.36 7.78
CA VAL A 525 29.44 -23.72 6.48
C VAL A 525 29.98 -22.79 5.38
N PRO A 526 29.87 -23.17 4.10
CA PRO A 526 30.30 -22.30 2.99
C PRO A 526 29.53 -20.98 2.97
N THR A 527 30.27 -19.87 2.95
CA THR A 527 29.76 -18.50 2.84
C THR A 527 30.37 -17.79 1.64
N ARG A 528 29.66 -16.82 1.07
CA ARG A 528 30.16 -16.00 -0.05
C ARG A 528 30.81 -14.69 0.43
N TYR A 529 30.35 -14.16 1.55
CA TYR A 529 30.77 -12.88 2.10
C TYR A 529 31.44 -13.03 3.47
N LEU A 530 30.85 -13.80 4.37
CA LEU A 530 31.30 -13.88 5.74
C LEU A 530 32.59 -14.68 5.91
N ASN A 531 33.54 -14.06 6.56
CA ASN A 531 34.68 -14.68 7.20
C ASN A 531 34.83 -14.09 8.61
N ARG A 532 35.89 -14.48 9.32
CA ARG A 532 36.16 -13.97 10.68
C ARG A 532 36.28 -12.46 10.70
N GLU A 533 37.06 -11.90 9.77
CA GLU A 533 37.37 -10.48 9.69
C GLU A 533 36.10 -9.65 9.39
N ALA A 534 35.23 -10.14 8.51
CA ALA A 534 33.96 -9.48 8.20
C ALA A 534 33.05 -9.40 9.43
N VAL A 535 32.94 -10.49 10.23
CA VAL A 535 32.15 -10.48 11.46
C VAL A 535 32.78 -9.58 12.52
N GLN A 536 34.10 -9.61 12.67
CA GLN A 536 34.80 -8.72 13.58
C GLN A 536 34.58 -7.25 13.23
N ALA A 537 34.64 -6.90 11.95
CA ALA A 537 34.33 -5.54 11.48
C ALA A 537 32.87 -5.15 11.70
N ALA A 538 31.95 -6.11 11.60
CA ALA A 538 30.50 -5.86 11.68
C ALA A 538 30.06 -5.31 13.05
N TRP A 539 30.65 -5.74 14.16
CA TRP A 539 30.25 -5.29 15.50
C TRP A 539 31.13 -4.19 16.08
N ARG A 540 32.20 -3.81 15.36
CA ARG A 540 33.09 -2.70 15.73
C ARG A 540 32.59 -1.41 15.09
N TRP A 541 32.31 -0.42 15.93
CA TRP A 541 31.76 0.86 15.51
C TRP A 541 32.82 1.95 15.54
N SER A 542 32.74 2.91 14.62
CA SER A 542 33.60 4.09 14.64
C SER A 542 33.32 4.96 15.88
N LYS A 543 34.30 5.76 16.27
CA LYS A 543 34.14 6.69 17.39
C LYS A 543 33.01 7.71 17.19
N GLU A 544 32.69 8.03 15.93
CA GLU A 544 31.62 8.96 15.56
C GLU A 544 30.23 8.34 15.74
N PHE A 545 30.13 7.01 15.65
CA PHE A 545 28.88 6.30 15.81
C PHE A 545 28.73 5.82 17.26
N LEU A 546 28.18 6.69 18.09
CA LEU A 546 27.90 6.35 19.47
C LEU A 546 26.66 5.43 19.54
N LEU A 547 26.85 4.23 20.07
CA LEU A 547 25.74 3.31 20.36
C LEU A 547 24.91 3.75 21.58
N ASP A 548 25.08 4.98 22.04
CA ASP A 548 24.27 5.55 23.10
C ASP A 548 22.89 5.96 22.56
N ALA A 549 21.88 5.31 23.08
CA ALA A 549 20.49 5.48 22.72
C ALA A 549 19.72 6.34 23.73
N ALA A 550 20.39 7.17 24.55
CA ALA A 550 19.73 7.92 25.62
C ALA A 550 18.55 8.74 25.12
N ASP A 551 18.72 9.43 24.00
CA ASP A 551 17.74 10.37 23.44
C ASP A 551 16.76 9.75 22.45
N VAL A 552 16.81 8.43 22.20
CA VAL A 552 15.86 7.80 21.28
C VAL A 552 14.73 7.12 22.06
N PRO A 553 13.48 7.21 21.55
CA PRO A 553 12.34 6.60 22.21
C PRO A 553 12.34 5.07 22.07
N ILE A 554 11.72 4.41 23.05
CA ILE A 554 11.39 2.99 22.96
C ILE A 554 10.15 2.83 22.07
N ASN A 555 10.16 1.84 21.20
CA ASN A 555 9.03 1.49 20.37
C ASN A 555 8.13 0.51 21.12
N ASP A 556 7.07 1.01 21.74
CA ASP A 556 6.07 0.16 22.40
C ASP A 556 4.77 0.09 21.58
N GLN A 557 3.86 -0.80 21.96
CA GLN A 557 2.64 -1.04 21.19
C GLN A 557 1.66 0.16 21.16
N PHE A 558 1.79 1.12 22.07
CA PHE A 558 0.91 2.30 22.15
C PHE A 558 1.54 3.52 21.52
N THR A 559 2.86 3.66 21.66
CA THR A 559 3.65 4.73 21.08
C THR A 559 4.63 4.16 20.07
N LEU A 560 4.25 4.11 18.82
CA LEU A 560 5.05 3.54 17.72
C LEU A 560 5.89 4.64 17.04
N PRO A 561 7.02 5.07 17.61
CA PRO A 561 7.84 6.16 17.07
C PRO A 561 8.64 5.78 15.83
N LEU A 562 8.88 4.49 15.58
CA LEU A 562 9.74 4.03 14.49
C LEU A 562 9.37 4.60 13.10
N PRO A 563 8.07 4.65 12.69
CA PRO A 563 7.72 5.26 11.41
C PRO A 563 8.08 6.76 11.32
N GLY A 564 8.04 7.46 12.45
CA GLY A 564 8.49 8.86 12.55
C GLY A 564 9.99 9.00 12.40
N LEU A 565 10.75 8.22 13.16
CA LEU A 565 12.21 8.19 13.14
C LEU A 565 12.78 7.77 11.78
N TYR A 566 12.12 6.83 11.10
CA TYR A 566 12.49 6.42 9.75
C TYR A 566 12.40 7.59 8.75
N ARG A 567 11.39 8.44 8.89
CA ARG A 567 11.16 9.60 8.00
C ARG A 567 12.03 10.82 8.29
N GLU A 568 12.54 10.98 9.51
CA GLU A 568 13.39 12.13 9.87
C GLU A 568 14.60 12.25 8.96
N THR A 569 15.19 11.15 8.54
CA THR A 569 16.38 11.13 7.68
C THR A 569 16.06 11.48 6.23
N LEU A 570 14.84 11.20 5.77
CA LEU A 570 14.39 11.52 4.42
C LEU A 570 14.16 13.04 4.22
N ARG A 571 14.10 13.82 5.32
CA ARG A 571 13.86 15.27 5.30
C ARG A 571 15.16 16.09 5.38
N ARG A 572 16.30 15.50 5.76
CA ARG A 572 17.63 16.11 5.80
C ARG A 572 18.41 15.80 4.51
#